data_3a02d8158ccd07e9b0bba52be165fc8a
#
_entry.id   3a02d8158ccd07e9b0bba52be165fc8a
#
_cell.length_a   1.000
_cell.length_b   1.000
_cell.length_c   1.000
_cell.angle_alpha   90.00
_cell.angle_beta   90.00
_cell.angle_gamma   90.00
#
_symmetry.space_group_name_H-M   'P 1'
#
loop_
_entity.id
_entity.type
_entity.pdbx_description
1 polymer ?
#
loop_
_entity_poly.entity_id
_entity_poly.type
_entity_poly.pdbx_seq_one_letter_code
_entity_poly.pdbx_strand_id
1 'polypeptide(L)'
;MPEKLDSSIVLLRERIEEGMRGSADLILEEFKLGSVKGLLFMFDGLVSNSQVSDFLLRPLSRIQPSEITPEGLWDILQREFLFSSEQGVVDNYDDLFTRAMSGFVLVLLDGVPKALSLGYQGFVTRSAGEPAMEKNLRGTREGFTESNNTNTAMVRRRLKSPCLTVETLCLGRQSRTNVRLVYLSDAAEKETVDAVRQKLQSAGLSLVLDSAFLQAFFGKGAASLFTGTGMTQRPDTLCAKLTEGRVGVMVDGSPNVMIVPYLFTEHFHTLDDYTQRPYFTAFVRALRLAAFFITILLPGYYVAVVTFHPERIPRSLLPDFLGSVAATPLSAAGEALVLFLLYEL
;
A
#
# COMPACT_ATOMS: atom_id res chain seq x y z
N MET A 1 -28.88 11.25 8.78
CA MET A 1 -28.26 12.53 9.16
C MET A 1 -26.89 12.20 9.70
N PRO A 2 -25.85 12.95 9.38
CA PRO A 2 -24.53 12.69 9.94
C PRO A 2 -24.57 12.79 11.47
N GLU A 3 -23.87 11.89 12.13
CA GLU A 3 -23.81 11.83 13.61
C GLU A 3 -23.02 13.02 14.13
N LYS A 4 -23.63 13.82 15.02
CA LYS A 4 -22.99 15.00 15.60
C LYS A 4 -21.88 14.62 16.57
N LEU A 5 -20.90 15.52 16.72
CA LEU A 5 -19.81 15.34 17.69
C LEU A 5 -20.32 15.41 19.13
N ASP A 6 -19.78 14.54 19.96
CA ASP A 6 -19.99 14.58 21.41
C ASP A 6 -19.32 15.81 22.02
N SER A 7 -19.83 16.27 23.17
CA SER A 7 -19.20 17.36 23.92
C SER A 7 -18.10 16.87 24.88
N SER A 8 -18.12 15.59 25.25
CA SER A 8 -17.13 15.00 26.15
C SER A 8 -15.91 14.48 25.40
N ILE A 9 -14.73 14.91 25.80
CA ILE A 9 -13.47 14.50 25.20
C ILE A 9 -13.21 12.99 25.35
N VAL A 10 -13.74 12.37 26.41
CA VAL A 10 -13.60 10.92 26.63
C VAL A 10 -14.41 10.16 25.59
N LEU A 11 -15.66 10.55 25.36
CA LEU A 11 -16.50 9.92 24.34
C LEU A 11 -15.97 10.18 22.93
N LEU A 12 -15.48 11.39 22.66
CA LEU A 12 -14.84 11.74 21.38
C LEU A 12 -13.65 10.83 21.11
N ARG A 13 -12.77 10.65 22.11
CA ARG A 13 -11.60 9.77 21.99
C ARG A 13 -12.02 8.33 21.73
N GLU A 14 -12.91 7.77 22.54
CA GLU A 14 -13.42 6.39 22.34
C GLU A 14 -13.98 6.18 20.94
N ARG A 15 -14.82 7.13 20.48
CA ARG A 15 -15.43 7.06 19.14
C ARG A 15 -14.38 7.15 18.01
N ILE A 16 -13.38 8.00 18.16
CA ILE A 16 -12.30 8.12 17.17
C ILE A 16 -11.46 6.85 17.16
N GLU A 17 -11.08 6.32 18.32
CA GLU A 17 -10.30 5.08 18.43
C GLU A 17 -11.08 3.88 17.85
N GLU A 18 -12.37 3.78 18.14
CA GLU A 18 -13.27 2.75 17.61
C GLU A 18 -13.46 2.88 16.09
N GLY A 19 -13.70 4.10 15.60
CA GLY A 19 -13.87 4.38 14.18
C GLY A 19 -12.62 4.10 13.36
N MET A 20 -11.43 4.35 13.93
CA MET A 20 -10.12 4.11 13.30
C MET A 20 -9.50 2.75 13.65
N ARG A 21 -10.18 1.94 14.46
CA ARG A 21 -9.79 0.55 14.82
C ARG A 21 -8.34 0.40 15.28
N GLY A 22 -7.82 1.38 16.01
CA GLY A 22 -6.46 1.35 16.54
C GLY A 22 -5.36 1.39 15.46
N SER A 23 -5.61 2.07 14.34
CA SER A 23 -4.62 2.21 13.27
C SER A 23 -3.33 2.86 13.79
N ALA A 24 -2.18 2.27 13.50
CA ALA A 24 -0.87 2.68 14.06
C ALA A 24 -0.35 4.02 13.56
N ASP A 25 -0.93 4.57 12.51
CA ASP A 25 -0.64 5.90 11.97
C ASP A 25 -1.55 7.01 12.55
N LEU A 26 -2.48 6.63 13.45
CA LEU A 26 -3.34 7.56 14.17
C LEU A 26 -2.55 8.25 15.30
N ILE A 27 -2.61 9.58 15.33
CA ILE A 27 -2.07 10.39 16.43
C ILE A 27 -3.23 11.04 17.15
N LEU A 28 -3.43 10.65 18.41
CA LEU A 28 -4.37 11.23 19.35
C LEU A 28 -3.61 11.73 20.58
N GLU A 29 -3.39 13.02 20.66
CA GLU A 29 -2.66 13.64 21.77
C GLU A 29 -3.60 14.52 22.61
N GLU A 30 -3.65 14.24 23.91
CA GLU A 30 -4.34 15.07 24.86
C GLU A 30 -3.45 16.25 25.29
N PHE A 31 -4.04 17.43 25.36
CA PHE A 31 -3.39 18.59 25.95
C PHE A 31 -4.29 19.23 27.01
N LYS A 32 -3.68 19.95 27.92
CA LYS A 32 -4.39 20.67 28.97
C LYS A 32 -3.90 22.11 29.02
N LEU A 33 -4.84 23.04 28.97
CA LEU A 33 -4.56 24.47 29.10
C LEU A 33 -5.42 25.05 30.23
N GLY A 34 -4.81 25.32 31.39
CA GLY A 34 -5.54 25.69 32.60
C GLY A 34 -6.50 24.58 33.04
N SER A 35 -7.80 24.90 33.07
CA SER A 35 -8.87 23.95 33.38
C SER A 35 -9.40 23.20 32.17
N VAL A 36 -9.14 23.66 30.96
CA VAL A 36 -9.66 23.10 29.71
C VAL A 36 -8.81 21.94 29.22
N LYS A 37 -9.44 20.83 28.92
CA LYS A 37 -8.81 19.68 28.24
C LYS A 37 -9.10 19.78 26.76
N GLY A 38 -8.12 19.39 25.94
CA GLY A 38 -8.27 19.30 24.49
C GLY A 38 -7.66 18.01 23.96
N LEU A 39 -8.06 17.65 22.74
CA LEU A 39 -7.58 16.50 22.00
C LEU A 39 -7.14 16.95 20.61
N LEU A 40 -5.93 16.57 20.23
CA LEU A 40 -5.43 16.70 18.86
C LEU A 40 -5.65 15.36 18.14
N PHE A 41 -6.25 15.43 16.98
CA PHE A 41 -6.50 14.29 16.12
C PHE A 41 -5.88 14.53 14.73
N MET A 42 -4.94 13.69 14.33
CA MET A 42 -4.24 13.78 13.04
C MET A 42 -3.65 12.43 12.64
N PHE A 43 -3.19 12.32 11.41
CA PHE A 43 -2.48 11.14 10.90
C PHE A 43 -1.00 11.43 10.64
N ASP A 44 -0.14 10.49 11.08
CA ASP A 44 1.30 10.55 10.81
C ASP A 44 1.58 10.49 9.30
N GLY A 45 2.53 11.31 8.84
CA GLY A 45 2.88 11.41 7.43
C GLY A 45 1.93 12.20 6.54
N LEU A 46 0.70 12.54 7.01
CA LEU A 46 -0.21 13.43 6.28
C LEU A 46 -0.04 14.89 6.68
N VAL A 47 0.46 15.16 7.87
CA VAL A 47 0.65 16.50 8.43
C VAL A 47 2.14 16.85 8.51
N SER A 48 2.42 18.14 8.47
CA SER A 48 3.78 18.67 8.71
C SER A 48 4.00 18.87 10.20
N ASN A 49 4.75 17.97 10.84
CA ASN A 49 5.05 18.03 12.27
C ASN A 49 5.73 19.36 12.66
N SER A 50 6.55 19.94 11.78
CA SER A 50 7.16 21.26 12.02
C SER A 50 6.13 22.38 12.06
N GLN A 51 5.19 22.40 11.11
CA GLN A 51 4.11 23.40 11.08
C GLN A 51 3.17 23.24 12.28
N VAL A 52 2.82 22.02 12.65
CA VAL A 52 2.00 21.76 13.86
C VAL A 52 2.73 22.27 15.11
N SER A 53 4.01 22.00 15.25
CA SER A 53 4.79 22.46 16.39
C SER A 53 4.91 23.99 16.42
N ASP A 54 5.21 24.63 15.28
CA ASP A 54 5.51 26.06 15.23
C ASP A 54 4.25 26.93 15.26
N PHE A 55 3.17 26.49 14.59
CA PHE A 55 1.98 27.31 14.40
C PHE A 55 0.78 26.88 15.28
N LEU A 56 0.82 25.72 15.91
CA LEU A 56 -0.22 25.26 16.82
C LEU A 56 0.30 25.07 18.25
N LEU A 57 1.28 24.19 18.48
CA LEU A 57 1.69 23.84 19.85
C LEU A 57 2.43 24.96 20.56
N ARG A 58 3.36 25.65 19.88
CA ARG A 58 4.08 26.79 20.50
C ARG A 58 3.17 27.97 20.86
N PRO A 59 2.26 28.45 19.98
CA PRO A 59 1.30 29.48 20.37
C PRO A 59 0.39 29.04 21.52
N LEU A 60 -0.12 27.80 21.49
CA LEU A 60 -0.93 27.25 22.59
C LEU A 60 -0.18 27.30 23.93
N SER A 61 1.11 26.97 23.96
CA SER A 61 1.91 26.98 25.18
C SER A 61 2.17 28.38 25.75
N ARG A 62 1.96 29.45 24.97
CA ARG A 62 2.12 30.83 25.39
C ARG A 62 0.88 31.47 25.98
N ILE A 63 -0.27 30.81 25.78
CA ILE A 63 -1.54 31.29 26.36
C ILE A 63 -1.47 31.14 27.88
N GLN A 64 -1.67 32.23 28.60
CA GLN A 64 -1.66 32.21 30.07
C GLN A 64 -2.90 31.52 30.60
N PRO A 65 -2.78 30.55 31.51
CA PRO A 65 -3.89 29.68 31.94
C PRO A 65 -4.89 30.34 32.91
N SER A 66 -4.84 31.67 33.13
CA SER A 66 -5.75 32.34 34.07
C SER A 66 -7.19 32.35 33.54
N GLU A 67 -8.06 31.54 34.17
CA GLU A 67 -9.53 31.53 34.01
C GLU A 67 -10.08 31.37 32.57
N ILE A 68 -9.49 30.48 31.79
CA ILE A 68 -9.94 30.19 30.43
C ILE A 68 -11.12 29.20 30.51
N THR A 69 -12.27 29.60 29.96
CA THR A 69 -13.39 28.70 29.71
C THR A 69 -13.23 27.95 28.38
N PRO A 70 -13.89 26.79 28.18
CA PRO A 70 -13.84 26.08 26.89
C PRO A 70 -14.24 26.95 25.71
N GLU A 71 -15.29 27.77 25.86
CA GLU A 71 -15.79 28.71 24.83
C GLU A 71 -14.76 29.84 24.57
N GLY A 72 -14.13 30.35 25.62
CA GLY A 72 -13.10 31.38 25.51
C GLY A 72 -11.86 30.88 24.78
N LEU A 73 -11.42 29.66 25.08
CA LEU A 73 -10.33 29.02 24.35
C LEU A 73 -10.72 28.74 22.90
N TRP A 74 -11.96 28.31 22.64
CA TRP A 74 -12.48 28.12 21.30
C TRP A 74 -12.41 29.39 20.46
N ASP A 75 -12.86 30.51 21.03
CA ASP A 75 -12.84 31.81 20.36
C ASP A 75 -11.40 32.28 20.06
N ILE A 76 -10.47 32.06 20.98
CA ILE A 76 -9.05 32.36 20.78
C ILE A 76 -8.51 31.50 19.64
N LEU A 77 -8.73 30.20 19.67
CA LEU A 77 -8.29 29.28 18.62
C LEU A 77 -8.84 29.66 17.25
N GLN A 78 -10.10 30.06 17.18
CA GLN A 78 -10.75 30.44 15.93
C GLN A 78 -10.27 31.79 15.37
N ARG A 79 -9.92 32.73 16.23
CA ARG A 79 -9.56 34.11 15.82
C ARG A 79 -8.08 34.34 15.68
N GLU A 80 -7.26 33.75 16.55
CA GLU A 80 -5.82 34.04 16.62
C GLU A 80 -4.98 33.01 15.83
N PHE A 81 -5.50 31.79 15.56
CA PHE A 81 -4.83 30.79 14.75
C PHE A 81 -5.09 30.94 13.23
N LEU A 82 -5.16 32.19 12.77
CA LEU A 82 -5.30 32.56 11.36
C LEU A 82 -4.10 32.20 10.47
N PHE A 83 -3.07 31.55 11.01
CA PHE A 83 -1.86 31.17 10.28
C PHE A 83 -2.02 29.89 9.46
N SER A 84 -3.16 29.20 9.56
CA SER A 84 -3.50 28.13 8.63
C SER A 84 -4.21 28.69 7.40
N SER A 85 -3.70 28.42 6.20
CA SER A 85 -4.32 28.86 4.94
C SER A 85 -5.72 28.27 4.73
N GLU A 86 -6.00 27.13 5.36
CA GLU A 86 -7.30 26.46 5.32
C GLU A 86 -7.75 26.13 6.76
N GLN A 87 -8.75 26.88 7.23
CA GLN A 87 -9.38 26.68 8.51
C GLN A 87 -10.86 26.37 8.33
N GLY A 88 -11.42 25.47 9.14
CA GLY A 88 -12.83 25.15 9.09
C GLY A 88 -13.34 24.61 10.43
N VAL A 89 -14.64 24.71 10.62
CA VAL A 89 -15.33 24.13 11.78
C VAL A 89 -16.06 22.87 11.33
N VAL A 90 -15.94 21.82 12.11
CA VAL A 90 -16.55 20.51 11.88
C VAL A 90 -17.44 20.18 13.07
N ASP A 91 -18.67 19.71 12.83
CA ASP A 91 -19.67 19.42 13.86
C ASP A 91 -20.20 17.98 13.80
N ASN A 92 -19.68 17.16 12.90
CA ASN A 92 -20.08 15.77 12.70
C ASN A 92 -18.90 14.84 12.48
N TYR A 93 -19.09 13.53 12.75
CA TYR A 93 -18.01 12.53 12.64
C TYR A 93 -17.57 12.25 11.21
N ASP A 94 -18.48 12.27 10.22
CA ASP A 94 -18.15 11.98 8.82
C ASP A 94 -17.15 13.02 8.27
N ASP A 95 -17.42 14.31 8.53
CA ASP A 95 -16.53 15.40 8.15
C ASP A 95 -15.24 15.38 8.96
N LEU A 96 -15.32 15.01 10.26
CA LEU A 96 -14.16 14.88 11.13
C LEU A 96 -13.16 13.88 10.53
N PHE A 97 -13.61 12.68 10.21
CA PHE A 97 -12.78 11.63 9.61
C PHE A 97 -12.29 12.01 8.22
N THR A 98 -13.16 12.57 7.39
CA THR A 98 -12.80 13.01 6.03
C THR A 98 -11.68 14.07 6.05
N ARG A 99 -11.77 15.04 6.96
CA ARG A 99 -10.77 16.09 7.12
C ARG A 99 -9.45 15.52 7.66
N ALA A 100 -9.48 14.68 8.69
CA ALA A 100 -8.28 14.02 9.21
C ALA A 100 -7.55 13.23 8.14
N MET A 101 -8.28 12.40 7.37
CA MET A 101 -7.72 11.61 6.25
C MET A 101 -7.26 12.47 5.06
N SER A 102 -7.64 13.73 5.02
CA SER A 102 -7.16 14.71 4.03
C SER A 102 -5.93 15.49 4.50
N GLY A 103 -5.38 15.17 5.69
CA GLY A 103 -4.18 15.77 6.24
C GLY A 103 -4.41 17.06 7.01
N PHE A 104 -5.63 17.26 7.52
CA PHE A 104 -5.91 18.33 8.47
C PHE A 104 -5.61 17.89 9.89
N VAL A 105 -5.16 18.83 10.71
CA VAL A 105 -5.10 18.68 12.16
C VAL A 105 -6.44 19.11 12.74
N LEU A 106 -7.02 18.26 13.57
CA LEU A 106 -8.29 18.53 14.22
C LEU A 106 -8.06 18.79 15.70
N VAL A 107 -8.56 19.93 16.18
CA VAL A 107 -8.49 20.34 17.59
C VAL A 107 -9.87 20.25 18.16
N LEU A 108 -10.04 19.43 19.20
CA LEU A 108 -11.28 19.25 19.92
C LEU A 108 -11.09 19.73 21.35
N LEU A 109 -12.12 20.35 21.94
CA LEU A 109 -12.11 20.84 23.31
C LEU A 109 -13.24 20.19 24.12
N ASP A 110 -12.93 19.86 25.37
CA ASP A 110 -13.92 19.33 26.30
C ASP A 110 -15.01 20.38 26.56
N GLY A 111 -16.28 20.01 26.44
CA GLY A 111 -17.42 20.89 26.54
C GLY A 111 -17.88 21.52 25.23
N VAL A 112 -17.13 21.43 24.14
CA VAL A 112 -17.45 22.04 22.83
C VAL A 112 -17.76 20.95 21.80
N PRO A 113 -19.04 20.78 21.34
CA PRO A 113 -19.38 19.73 20.36
C PRO A 113 -19.01 20.13 18.93
N LYS A 114 -17.78 20.60 18.73
CA LYS A 114 -17.23 21.02 17.43
C LYS A 114 -15.72 20.79 17.43
N ALA A 115 -15.17 20.54 16.25
CA ALA A 115 -13.74 20.45 16.04
C ALA A 115 -13.28 21.60 15.14
N LEU A 116 -12.10 22.16 15.42
CA LEU A 116 -11.41 23.09 14.56
C LEU A 116 -10.49 22.32 13.66
N SER A 117 -10.66 22.42 12.35
CA SER A 117 -9.79 21.80 11.36
C SER A 117 -8.78 22.82 10.84
N LEU A 118 -7.49 22.46 10.88
CA LEU A 118 -6.37 23.31 10.48
C LEU A 118 -5.56 22.62 9.38
N GLY A 119 -5.34 23.32 8.27
CA GLY A 119 -4.60 22.82 7.12
C GLY A 119 -3.10 22.93 7.30
N TYR A 120 -2.50 21.97 8.00
CA TYR A 120 -1.05 21.81 8.13
C TYR A 120 -0.56 20.60 7.36
N GLN A 121 -1.03 20.46 6.13
CA GLN A 121 -0.68 19.36 5.25
C GLN A 121 0.81 19.37 4.92
N GLY A 122 1.45 18.21 5.03
CA GLY A 122 2.89 18.05 4.84
C GLY A 122 3.25 16.82 4.03
N PHE A 123 2.63 16.67 2.85
CA PHE A 123 2.95 15.55 1.98
C PHE A 123 4.35 15.67 1.41
N VAL A 124 5.16 14.64 1.57
CA VAL A 124 6.44 14.52 0.87
C VAL A 124 6.17 14.16 -0.59
N THR A 125 5.95 15.16 -1.43
CA THR A 125 5.59 14.96 -2.85
C THR A 125 6.79 14.90 -3.79
N ARG A 126 7.97 15.40 -3.39
CA ARG A 126 9.13 15.57 -4.29
C ARG A 126 10.08 14.39 -4.37
N SER A 127 9.96 13.39 -3.48
CA SER A 127 10.84 12.21 -3.45
C SER A 127 10.21 10.94 -4.03
N ALA A 128 8.91 10.97 -4.37
CA ALA A 128 8.24 9.85 -5.03
C ALA A 128 8.66 9.81 -6.51
N GLY A 129 9.67 9.00 -6.81
CA GLY A 129 10.12 8.75 -8.17
C GLY A 129 9.14 7.89 -8.97
N GLU A 130 9.33 7.84 -10.28
CA GLU A 130 8.62 6.88 -11.14
C GLU A 130 9.08 5.46 -10.81
N PRO A 131 8.17 4.48 -10.64
CA PRO A 131 8.54 3.10 -10.36
C PRO A 131 9.47 2.54 -11.43
N ALA A 132 10.62 1.99 -11.03
CA ALA A 132 11.60 1.48 -11.98
C ALA A 132 11.12 0.22 -12.71
N MET A 133 10.37 -0.65 -11.99
CA MET A 133 9.94 -1.95 -12.48
C MET A 133 8.53 -1.96 -13.09
N GLU A 134 7.66 -1.00 -12.72
CA GLU A 134 6.26 -0.98 -13.12
C GLU A 134 5.90 0.32 -13.84
N LYS A 135 6.47 0.54 -15.03
CA LYS A 135 6.17 1.71 -15.85
C LYS A 135 4.80 1.56 -16.54
N ASN A 136 3.90 2.51 -16.29
CA ASN A 136 2.61 2.57 -16.99
C ASN A 136 2.68 3.57 -18.16
N LEU A 137 2.03 3.19 -19.25
CA LEU A 137 1.84 4.11 -20.38
C LEU A 137 0.86 5.23 -20.06
N ARG A 138 -0.13 4.95 -19.20
CA ARG A 138 -1.18 5.90 -18.78
C ARG A 138 -1.43 5.72 -17.28
N GLY A 139 -1.49 6.82 -16.52
CA GLY A 139 -1.77 6.79 -15.09
C GLY A 139 -0.80 7.62 -14.26
N THR A 140 -0.86 7.44 -12.94
CA THR A 140 0.04 8.11 -11.99
C THR A 140 1.46 7.59 -12.13
N ARG A 141 2.45 8.49 -12.02
CA ARG A 141 3.87 8.13 -12.04
C ARG A 141 4.49 8.05 -10.65
N GLU A 142 3.67 8.17 -9.63
CA GLU A 142 4.09 8.14 -8.23
C GLU A 142 4.34 6.71 -7.79
N GLY A 143 5.56 6.41 -7.33
CA GLY A 143 5.98 5.15 -6.77
C GLY A 143 6.17 5.21 -5.26
N PHE A 144 6.21 4.04 -4.60
CA PHE A 144 6.59 3.94 -3.20
C PHE A 144 8.05 4.32 -2.99
N THR A 145 8.35 4.78 -1.78
CA THR A 145 9.67 5.17 -1.31
C THR A 145 10.18 4.18 -0.25
N GLU A 146 11.38 4.39 0.24
CA GLU A 146 11.96 3.58 1.32
C GLU A 146 11.33 3.86 2.68
N SER A 147 10.57 4.95 2.83
CA SER A 147 9.95 5.35 4.11
C SER A 147 8.54 4.79 4.27
N ASN A 148 8.32 3.96 5.28
CA ASN A 148 7.00 3.43 5.61
C ASN A 148 5.97 4.53 5.93
N ASN A 149 6.38 5.64 6.57
CA ASN A 149 5.49 6.75 6.88
C ASN A 149 4.98 7.41 5.59
N THR A 150 5.89 7.69 4.66
CA THR A 150 5.55 8.26 3.35
C THR A 150 4.64 7.31 2.56
N ASN A 151 4.96 6.02 2.54
CA ASN A 151 4.21 5.01 1.81
C ASN A 151 2.78 4.85 2.37
N THR A 152 2.64 4.82 3.70
CA THR A 152 1.32 4.79 4.36
C THR A 152 0.51 6.04 4.03
N ALA A 153 1.12 7.22 4.07
CA ALA A 153 0.48 8.48 3.71
C ALA A 153 0.00 8.49 2.24
N MET A 154 0.78 7.92 1.31
CA MET A 154 0.38 7.78 -0.09
C MET A 154 -0.87 6.91 -0.26
N VAL A 155 -0.97 5.81 0.49
CA VAL A 155 -2.15 4.93 0.47
C VAL A 155 -3.35 5.64 1.09
N ARG A 156 -3.18 6.23 2.29
CA ARG A 156 -4.27 6.91 3.00
C ARG A 156 -4.85 8.09 2.22
N ARG A 157 -4.01 8.81 1.50
CA ARG A 157 -4.44 9.92 0.62
C ARG A 157 -5.33 9.47 -0.53
N ARG A 158 -5.13 8.23 -1.02
CA ARG A 158 -5.94 7.62 -2.08
C ARG A 158 -7.19 6.91 -1.55
N LEU A 159 -7.04 6.18 -0.45
CA LEU A 159 -8.10 5.47 0.24
C LEU A 159 -8.47 6.24 1.51
N LYS A 160 -9.34 7.23 1.37
CA LYS A 160 -9.88 8.01 2.49
C LYS A 160 -11.01 7.24 3.16
N SER A 161 -10.68 6.09 3.75
CA SER A 161 -11.62 5.22 4.44
C SER A 161 -11.19 5.04 5.89
N PRO A 162 -12.11 5.19 6.86
CA PRO A 162 -11.85 4.86 8.26
C PRO A 162 -11.55 3.36 8.47
N CYS A 163 -12.01 2.50 7.53
CA CYS A 163 -11.73 1.08 7.54
C CYS A 163 -10.27 0.73 7.15
N LEU A 164 -9.49 1.69 6.62
CA LEU A 164 -8.08 1.47 6.33
C LEU A 164 -7.30 1.37 7.64
N THR A 165 -6.86 0.16 7.95
CA THR A 165 -6.12 -0.17 9.16
C THR A 165 -4.65 -0.40 8.84
N VAL A 166 -3.78 0.16 9.66
CA VAL A 166 -2.33 0.01 9.60
C VAL A 166 -1.86 -0.56 10.92
N GLU A 167 -1.19 -1.72 10.88
CA GLU A 167 -0.57 -2.33 12.04
C GLU A 167 0.95 -2.29 11.87
N THR A 168 1.67 -2.00 12.95
CA THR A 168 3.14 -2.00 12.93
C THR A 168 3.68 -3.20 13.69
N LEU A 169 4.54 -3.96 13.04
CA LEU A 169 5.28 -5.08 13.60
C LEU A 169 6.78 -4.76 13.56
N CYS A 170 7.52 -5.17 14.57
CA CYS A 170 8.98 -5.08 14.60
C CYS A 170 9.56 -6.47 14.31
N LEU A 171 10.22 -6.64 13.17
CA LEU A 171 10.77 -7.92 12.72
C LEU A 171 12.30 -7.84 12.64
N GLY A 172 12.93 -9.04 12.80
CA GLY A 172 14.38 -9.16 12.82
C GLY A 172 14.98 -8.91 14.21
N ARG A 173 15.66 -9.92 14.76
CA ARG A 173 16.29 -9.81 16.09
C ARG A 173 17.40 -8.76 16.14
N GLN A 174 18.14 -8.60 15.03
CA GLN A 174 19.25 -7.66 14.92
C GLN A 174 18.82 -6.36 14.21
N SER A 175 18.05 -6.45 13.11
CA SER A 175 17.65 -5.28 12.34
C SER A 175 16.55 -4.46 13.00
N ARG A 176 15.65 -5.11 13.78
CA ARG A 176 14.47 -4.48 14.39
C ARG A 176 13.71 -3.59 13.40
N THR A 177 13.51 -4.12 12.19
CA THR A 177 12.90 -3.40 11.08
C THR A 177 11.40 -3.25 11.30
N ASN A 178 10.89 -2.04 11.13
CA ASN A 178 9.44 -1.78 11.16
C ASN A 178 8.78 -2.31 9.90
N VAL A 179 7.82 -3.19 10.08
CA VAL A 179 7.00 -3.76 9.01
C VAL A 179 5.55 -3.36 9.26
N ARG A 180 4.91 -2.79 8.27
CA ARG A 180 3.50 -2.39 8.35
C ARG A 180 2.62 -3.35 7.57
N LEU A 181 1.56 -3.83 8.22
CA LEU A 181 0.44 -4.49 7.59
C LEU A 181 -0.61 -3.44 7.27
N VAL A 182 -1.04 -3.38 6.03
CA VAL A 182 -2.05 -2.42 5.55
C VAL A 182 -3.19 -3.20 4.94
N TYR A 183 -4.42 -2.97 5.39
CA TYR A 183 -5.61 -3.66 4.89
C TYR A 183 -6.87 -2.85 5.14
N LEU A 184 -7.94 -3.16 4.40
CA LEU A 184 -9.28 -2.64 4.67
C LEU A 184 -10.03 -3.62 5.56
N SER A 185 -10.39 -3.21 6.75
CA SER A 185 -11.03 -4.07 7.78
C SER A 185 -12.46 -4.50 7.44
N ASP A 186 -13.10 -3.83 6.48
CA ASP A 186 -14.41 -4.17 5.92
C ASP A 186 -14.34 -5.10 4.68
N ALA A 187 -13.17 -5.20 4.04
CA ALA A 187 -12.95 -6.01 2.85
C ALA A 187 -12.07 -7.24 3.12
N ALA A 188 -11.04 -7.10 3.94
CA ALA A 188 -10.10 -8.18 4.25
C ALA A 188 -10.71 -9.19 5.23
N GLU A 189 -10.60 -10.48 4.91
CA GLU A 189 -10.98 -11.56 5.82
C GLU A 189 -10.05 -11.58 7.04
N LYS A 190 -10.64 -11.58 8.23
CA LYS A 190 -9.89 -11.59 9.49
C LYS A 190 -8.90 -12.75 9.56
N GLU A 191 -9.30 -13.93 9.10
CA GLU A 191 -8.46 -15.13 9.05
C GLU A 191 -7.21 -14.91 8.18
N THR A 192 -7.36 -14.21 7.06
CA THR A 192 -6.24 -13.86 6.18
C THR A 192 -5.27 -12.90 6.86
N VAL A 193 -5.77 -11.86 7.51
CA VAL A 193 -4.94 -10.88 8.25
C VAL A 193 -4.18 -11.58 9.39
N ASP A 194 -4.87 -12.41 10.18
CA ASP A 194 -4.28 -13.14 11.29
C ASP A 194 -3.22 -14.14 10.80
N ALA A 195 -3.47 -14.85 9.70
CA ALA A 195 -2.50 -15.75 9.09
C ALA A 195 -1.23 -15.02 8.60
N VAL A 196 -1.39 -13.83 7.99
CA VAL A 196 -0.26 -13.00 7.56
C VAL A 196 0.55 -12.55 8.79
N ARG A 197 -0.13 -12.02 9.80
CA ARG A 197 0.50 -11.57 11.05
C ARG A 197 1.28 -12.69 11.72
N GLN A 198 0.66 -13.85 11.88
CA GLN A 198 1.28 -15.02 12.51
C GLN A 198 2.51 -15.50 11.74
N LYS A 199 2.44 -15.56 10.40
CA LYS A 199 3.59 -15.93 9.57
C LYS A 199 4.77 -14.99 9.74
N LEU A 200 4.52 -13.69 9.75
CA LEU A 200 5.56 -12.67 9.94
C LEU A 200 6.20 -12.79 11.34
N GLN A 201 5.40 -12.96 12.39
CA GLN A 201 5.90 -13.11 13.75
C GLN A 201 6.65 -14.43 13.97
N SER A 202 6.22 -15.52 13.32
CA SER A 202 6.84 -16.83 13.44
C SER A 202 8.09 -17.00 12.56
N ALA A 203 8.37 -16.08 11.65
CA ALA A 203 9.50 -16.19 10.72
C ALA A 203 10.88 -16.27 11.39
N GLY A 204 11.00 -15.80 12.65
CA GLY A 204 12.22 -15.94 13.47
C GLY A 204 13.49 -15.35 12.86
N LEU A 205 13.34 -14.39 11.95
CA LEU A 205 14.44 -13.78 11.18
C LEU A 205 15.40 -13.01 12.08
N SER A 206 16.69 -13.11 11.80
CA SER A 206 17.69 -12.26 12.44
C SER A 206 17.77 -10.89 11.79
N LEU A 207 17.57 -10.84 10.47
CA LEU A 207 17.73 -9.65 9.64
C LEU A 207 16.59 -9.57 8.63
N VAL A 208 16.00 -8.37 8.48
CA VAL A 208 15.00 -8.03 7.47
C VAL A 208 15.45 -6.71 6.84
N LEU A 209 15.91 -6.73 5.61
CA LEU A 209 16.40 -5.56 4.88
C LEU A 209 15.46 -5.12 3.77
N ASP A 210 14.69 -6.04 3.19
CA ASP A 210 13.79 -5.80 2.08
C ASP A 210 12.56 -6.71 2.19
N SER A 211 11.49 -6.36 1.51
CA SER A 211 10.26 -7.16 1.40
C SER A 211 10.50 -8.53 0.77
N ALA A 212 11.49 -8.67 -0.13
CA ALA A 212 11.87 -9.94 -0.74
C ALA A 212 12.31 -10.99 0.30
N PHE A 213 12.92 -10.59 1.43
CA PHE A 213 13.27 -11.50 2.53
C PHE A 213 12.05 -12.16 3.14
N LEU A 214 10.91 -11.51 3.12
CA LEU A 214 9.66 -12.02 3.65
C LEU A 214 8.92 -12.95 2.70
N GLN A 215 9.13 -12.80 1.39
CA GLN A 215 8.44 -13.54 0.34
C GLN A 215 8.55 -15.07 0.52
N ALA A 216 9.71 -15.55 0.89
CA ALA A 216 9.99 -16.98 1.09
C ALA A 216 9.08 -17.63 2.14
N PHE A 217 8.60 -16.86 3.13
CA PHE A 217 7.74 -17.38 4.22
C PHE A 217 6.27 -17.49 3.83
N PHE A 218 5.86 -16.88 2.72
CA PHE A 218 4.48 -16.90 2.25
C PHE A 218 4.18 -17.99 1.23
N GLY A 219 5.21 -18.69 0.74
CA GLY A 219 5.03 -19.88 -0.12
C GLY A 219 4.28 -21.00 0.60
N LYS A 220 3.52 -21.80 -0.15
CA LYS A 220 2.83 -23.01 0.34
C LYS A 220 3.81 -24.17 0.57
N GLY A 221 4.95 -23.92 1.23
CA GLY A 221 6.03 -24.89 1.47
C GLY A 221 7.14 -24.86 0.40
N ALA A 222 8.27 -25.52 0.70
CA ALA A 222 9.48 -25.51 -0.15
C ALA A 222 9.28 -26.12 -1.57
N ALA A 223 8.18 -26.85 -1.79
CA ALA A 223 7.83 -27.46 -3.07
C ALA A 223 6.88 -26.63 -3.94
N SER A 224 6.44 -25.45 -3.47
CA SER A 224 5.53 -24.61 -4.25
C SER A 224 6.31 -23.85 -5.32
N LEU A 225 5.97 -24.08 -6.58
CA LEU A 225 6.51 -23.31 -7.72
C LEU A 225 6.02 -21.86 -7.76
N PHE A 226 4.93 -21.55 -7.04
CA PHE A 226 4.32 -20.23 -7.02
C PHE A 226 4.35 -19.64 -5.62
N THR A 227 4.80 -18.40 -5.50
CA THR A 227 5.02 -17.72 -4.23
C THR A 227 3.73 -17.37 -3.47
N GLY A 228 2.60 -17.26 -4.16
CA GLY A 228 1.34 -16.81 -3.55
C GLY A 228 1.39 -15.37 -3.03
N THR A 229 2.41 -14.60 -3.42
CA THR A 229 2.62 -13.19 -3.09
C THR A 229 2.85 -12.40 -4.35
N GLY A 230 2.31 -11.20 -4.41
CA GLY A 230 2.62 -10.20 -5.43
C GLY A 230 3.53 -9.14 -4.87
N MET A 231 4.29 -8.47 -5.72
CA MET A 231 5.12 -7.32 -5.37
C MET A 231 4.69 -6.14 -6.21
N THR A 232 4.65 -4.94 -5.61
CA THR A 232 4.36 -3.71 -6.34
C THR A 232 5.14 -2.54 -5.77
N GLN A 233 5.55 -1.63 -6.66
CA GLN A 233 6.12 -0.32 -6.30
C GLN A 233 5.08 0.80 -6.43
N ARG A 234 3.82 0.46 -6.72
CA ARG A 234 2.77 1.42 -7.06
C ARG A 234 1.69 1.51 -5.99
N PRO A 235 1.47 2.72 -5.45
CA PRO A 235 0.40 2.94 -4.47
C PRO A 235 -1.01 2.68 -5.03
N ASP A 236 -1.25 2.96 -6.32
CA ASP A 236 -2.54 2.73 -6.97
C ASP A 236 -2.85 1.23 -7.12
N THR A 237 -1.84 0.40 -7.50
CA THR A 237 -1.97 -1.06 -7.54
C THR A 237 -2.30 -1.61 -6.16
N LEU A 238 -1.58 -1.18 -5.13
CA LEU A 238 -1.85 -1.62 -3.76
C LEU A 238 -3.28 -1.24 -3.34
N CYS A 239 -3.69 0.01 -3.55
CA CYS A 239 -5.05 0.47 -3.20
C CYS A 239 -6.13 -0.38 -3.87
N ALA A 240 -5.99 -0.70 -5.17
CA ALA A 240 -6.91 -1.58 -5.87
C ALA A 240 -6.97 -2.98 -5.23
N LYS A 241 -5.82 -3.54 -4.83
CA LYS A 241 -5.75 -4.85 -4.17
C LYS A 241 -6.31 -4.86 -2.76
N LEU A 242 -6.15 -3.78 -2.01
CA LEU A 242 -6.78 -3.63 -0.69
C LEU A 242 -8.30 -3.63 -0.79
N THR A 243 -8.89 -3.00 -1.82
CA THR A 243 -10.35 -3.03 -2.04
C THR A 243 -10.87 -4.41 -2.45
N GLU A 244 -9.99 -5.29 -2.97
CA GLU A 244 -10.29 -6.70 -3.24
C GLU A 244 -10.11 -7.60 -1.99
N GLY A 245 -9.84 -7.04 -0.81
CA GLY A 245 -9.66 -7.78 0.43
C GLY A 245 -8.25 -8.35 0.65
N ARG A 246 -7.24 -7.87 -0.09
CA ARG A 246 -5.84 -8.28 0.10
C ARG A 246 -5.18 -7.49 1.23
N VAL A 247 -4.07 -8.02 1.73
CA VAL A 247 -3.22 -7.40 2.74
C VAL A 247 -1.92 -6.94 2.10
N GLY A 248 -1.56 -5.68 2.30
CA GLY A 248 -0.27 -5.13 1.92
C GLY A 248 0.73 -5.25 3.06
N VAL A 249 1.96 -5.63 2.75
CA VAL A 249 3.08 -5.69 3.71
C VAL A 249 4.17 -4.74 3.22
N MET A 250 4.41 -3.68 3.98
CA MET A 250 5.42 -2.66 3.73
C MET A 250 6.59 -2.86 4.68
N VAL A 251 7.80 -2.87 4.16
CA VAL A 251 9.03 -3.00 4.94
C VAL A 251 9.78 -1.68 4.91
N ASP A 252 10.17 -1.17 6.06
CA ASP A 252 10.95 0.07 6.13
C ASP A 252 12.31 -0.10 5.48
N GLY A 253 12.70 0.82 4.63
CA GLY A 253 13.89 0.72 3.79
C GLY A 253 13.65 0.09 2.41
N SER A 254 12.41 -0.34 2.08
CA SER A 254 12.09 -0.95 0.79
C SER A 254 10.96 -0.21 0.07
N PRO A 255 11.13 0.13 -1.22
CA PRO A 255 10.05 0.69 -2.03
C PRO A 255 9.09 -0.39 -2.56
N ASN A 256 9.41 -1.67 -2.31
CA ASN A 256 8.59 -2.79 -2.75
C ASN A 256 7.57 -3.17 -1.67
N VAL A 257 6.30 -3.14 -2.01
CA VAL A 257 5.22 -3.59 -1.13
C VAL A 257 4.75 -4.97 -1.57
N MET A 258 4.71 -5.89 -0.61
CA MET A 258 4.22 -7.25 -0.85
C MET A 258 2.70 -7.30 -0.65
N ILE A 259 2.00 -7.98 -1.55
CA ILE A 259 0.54 -8.18 -1.52
C ILE A 259 0.26 -9.65 -1.24
N VAL A 260 -0.60 -9.93 -0.27
CA VAL A 260 -0.93 -11.29 0.18
C VAL A 260 -2.44 -11.40 0.46
N PRO A 261 -3.09 -12.49 0.07
CA PRO A 261 -2.65 -13.51 -0.89
C PRO A 261 -2.65 -12.98 -2.33
N TYR A 262 -1.86 -13.59 -3.20
CA TYR A 262 -1.80 -13.24 -4.61
C TYR A 262 -2.01 -14.49 -5.47
N LEU A 263 -2.95 -14.42 -6.39
CA LEU A 263 -3.30 -15.56 -7.25
C LEU A 263 -2.39 -15.59 -8.48
N PHE A 264 -2.09 -16.79 -8.96
CA PHE A 264 -1.31 -16.96 -10.19
C PHE A 264 -1.88 -16.17 -11.38
N THR A 265 -3.19 -16.15 -11.53
CA THR A 265 -3.88 -15.41 -12.60
C THR A 265 -3.67 -13.89 -12.50
N GLU A 266 -3.40 -13.36 -11.32
CA GLU A 266 -3.19 -11.92 -11.11
C GLU A 266 -1.86 -11.43 -11.70
N HIS A 267 -0.86 -12.32 -11.90
CA HIS A 267 0.38 -11.97 -12.61
C HIS A 267 0.15 -11.55 -14.08
N PHE A 268 -0.98 -11.94 -14.66
CA PHE A 268 -1.37 -11.54 -16.02
C PHE A 268 -2.23 -10.28 -16.05
N HIS A 269 -2.58 -9.71 -14.89
CA HIS A 269 -3.36 -8.48 -14.78
C HIS A 269 -2.44 -7.28 -14.58
N THR A 270 -2.56 -6.29 -15.43
CA THR A 270 -1.88 -5.00 -15.27
C THR A 270 -2.89 -3.92 -14.89
N LEU A 271 -2.43 -2.84 -14.28
CA LEU A 271 -3.31 -1.72 -13.94
C LEU A 271 -3.92 -1.04 -15.17
N ASP A 272 -3.20 -1.05 -16.30
CA ASP A 272 -3.71 -0.55 -17.57
C ASP A 272 -5.00 -1.26 -18.01
N ASP A 273 -5.21 -2.50 -17.57
CA ASP A 273 -6.42 -3.27 -17.87
C ASP A 273 -7.68 -2.62 -17.25
N TYR A 274 -7.56 -1.92 -16.12
CA TYR A 274 -8.69 -1.24 -15.46
C TYR A 274 -9.05 0.10 -16.11
N THR A 275 -8.15 0.66 -16.91
CA THR A 275 -8.36 1.94 -17.61
C THR A 275 -8.92 1.76 -19.02
N GLN A 276 -8.96 0.53 -19.52
CA GLN A 276 -9.43 0.18 -20.86
C GLN A 276 -10.89 -0.29 -20.88
N ARG A 277 -11.48 -0.38 -22.07
CA ARG A 277 -12.83 -0.92 -22.24
C ARG A 277 -12.85 -2.42 -21.89
N PRO A 278 -13.89 -2.94 -21.20
CA PRO A 278 -13.93 -4.31 -20.71
C PRO A 278 -13.65 -5.39 -21.77
N TYR A 279 -14.16 -5.21 -22.98
CA TYR A 279 -13.93 -6.16 -24.09
C TYR A 279 -12.47 -6.22 -24.52
N PHE A 280 -11.83 -5.06 -24.62
CA PHE A 280 -10.42 -4.98 -24.96
C PHE A 280 -9.54 -5.58 -23.88
N THR A 281 -9.85 -5.28 -22.62
CA THR A 281 -9.18 -5.86 -21.44
C THR A 281 -9.29 -7.40 -21.45
N ALA A 282 -10.47 -7.94 -21.67
CA ALA A 282 -10.67 -9.40 -21.72
C ALA A 282 -9.84 -10.03 -22.86
N PHE A 283 -9.81 -9.41 -24.04
CA PHE A 283 -9.01 -9.87 -25.16
C PHE A 283 -7.52 -9.85 -24.85
N VAL A 284 -7.00 -8.75 -24.30
CA VAL A 284 -5.57 -8.63 -23.97
C VAL A 284 -5.16 -9.61 -22.88
N ARG A 285 -6.00 -9.84 -21.87
CA ARG A 285 -5.76 -10.87 -20.83
C ARG A 285 -5.71 -12.26 -21.43
N ALA A 286 -6.65 -12.59 -22.29
CA ALA A 286 -6.64 -13.88 -23.00
C ALA A 286 -5.40 -14.05 -23.88
N LEU A 287 -4.97 -12.99 -24.55
CA LEU A 287 -3.76 -12.99 -25.38
C LEU A 287 -2.48 -13.19 -24.55
N ARG A 288 -2.37 -12.53 -23.38
CA ARG A 288 -1.23 -12.74 -22.45
C ARG A 288 -1.18 -14.17 -21.93
N LEU A 289 -2.33 -14.71 -21.54
CA LEU A 289 -2.42 -16.10 -21.08
C LEU A 289 -2.06 -17.08 -22.19
N ALA A 290 -2.55 -16.86 -23.41
CA ALA A 290 -2.19 -17.67 -24.58
C ALA A 290 -0.68 -17.58 -24.90
N ALA A 291 -0.11 -16.37 -24.86
CA ALA A 291 1.32 -16.15 -25.07
C ALA A 291 2.15 -16.90 -24.03
N PHE A 292 1.74 -16.89 -22.75
CA PHE A 292 2.39 -17.67 -21.69
C PHE A 292 2.41 -19.18 -22.02
N PHE A 293 1.26 -19.76 -22.38
CA PHE A 293 1.20 -21.18 -22.76
C PHE A 293 2.02 -21.47 -24.02
N ILE A 294 1.96 -20.60 -25.03
CA ILE A 294 2.76 -20.76 -26.24
C ILE A 294 4.24 -20.75 -25.88
N THR A 295 4.71 -19.81 -25.05
CA THR A 295 6.12 -19.73 -24.65
C THR A 295 6.62 -21.00 -23.97
N ILE A 296 5.78 -21.62 -23.13
CA ILE A 296 6.15 -22.87 -22.44
C ILE A 296 6.08 -24.08 -23.37
N LEU A 297 5.07 -24.15 -24.23
CA LEU A 297 4.83 -25.32 -25.07
C LEU A 297 5.65 -25.33 -26.36
N LEU A 298 6.02 -24.14 -26.87
CA LEU A 298 6.69 -24.00 -28.17
C LEU A 298 8.01 -24.76 -28.27
N PRO A 299 8.92 -24.70 -27.28
CA PRO A 299 10.17 -25.48 -27.34
C PRO A 299 9.91 -27.00 -27.37
N GLY A 300 8.99 -27.47 -26.57
CA GLY A 300 8.59 -28.88 -26.57
C GLY A 300 7.93 -29.31 -27.89
N TYR A 301 7.07 -28.45 -28.46
CA TYR A 301 6.43 -28.68 -29.74
C TYR A 301 7.48 -28.72 -30.86
N TYR A 302 8.49 -27.81 -30.85
CA TYR A 302 9.60 -27.80 -31.78
C TYR A 302 10.34 -29.17 -31.77
N VAL A 303 10.75 -29.62 -30.58
CA VAL A 303 11.45 -30.90 -30.42
C VAL A 303 10.60 -32.08 -30.92
N ALA A 304 9.29 -32.06 -30.60
CA ALA A 304 8.37 -33.12 -31.02
C ALA A 304 8.21 -33.19 -32.54
N VAL A 305 8.08 -32.04 -33.22
CA VAL A 305 7.95 -31.99 -34.67
C VAL A 305 9.27 -32.41 -35.35
N VAL A 306 10.38 -31.90 -34.87
CA VAL A 306 11.70 -32.21 -35.47
C VAL A 306 12.09 -33.68 -35.34
N THR A 307 11.82 -34.25 -34.16
CA THR A 307 12.29 -35.61 -33.83
C THR A 307 11.30 -36.70 -34.28
N PHE A 308 10.00 -36.46 -34.13
CA PHE A 308 9.01 -37.52 -34.30
C PHE A 308 8.06 -37.29 -35.48
N HIS A 309 7.86 -36.05 -35.93
CA HIS A 309 6.86 -35.71 -36.96
C HIS A 309 7.37 -34.74 -38.01
N PRO A 310 8.53 -35.05 -38.69
CA PRO A 310 9.08 -34.16 -39.71
C PRO A 310 8.14 -33.95 -40.91
N GLU A 311 7.17 -34.87 -41.12
CA GLU A 311 6.13 -34.75 -42.13
C GLU A 311 5.18 -33.55 -41.95
N ARG A 312 5.16 -32.94 -40.78
CA ARG A 312 4.38 -31.72 -40.50
C ARG A 312 5.05 -30.45 -41.02
N ILE A 313 6.36 -30.53 -41.34
CA ILE A 313 7.09 -29.40 -41.92
C ILE A 313 6.70 -29.28 -43.40
N PRO A 314 6.41 -28.06 -43.90
CA PRO A 314 6.12 -27.86 -45.30
C PRO A 314 7.20 -28.47 -46.20
N ARG A 315 6.82 -29.23 -47.22
CA ARG A 315 7.74 -29.95 -48.10
C ARG A 315 8.80 -29.07 -48.75
N SER A 316 8.52 -27.79 -48.97
CA SER A 316 9.45 -26.81 -49.51
C SER A 316 10.59 -26.45 -48.56
N LEU A 317 10.37 -26.56 -47.24
CA LEU A 317 11.35 -26.20 -46.20
C LEU A 317 12.05 -27.44 -45.62
N LEU A 318 11.51 -28.61 -45.84
CA LEU A 318 11.98 -29.86 -45.22
C LEU A 318 13.43 -30.20 -45.55
N PRO A 319 13.94 -30.07 -46.81
CA PRO A 319 15.34 -30.37 -47.12
C PRO A 319 16.32 -29.45 -46.41
N ASP A 320 16.06 -28.14 -46.42
CA ASP A 320 16.92 -27.14 -45.77
C ASP A 320 16.96 -27.33 -44.27
N PHE A 321 15.78 -27.65 -43.71
CA PHE A 321 15.63 -27.92 -42.29
C PHE A 321 16.37 -29.19 -41.85
N LEU A 322 16.21 -30.31 -42.55
CA LEU A 322 16.90 -31.55 -42.22
C LEU A 322 18.44 -31.39 -42.44
N GLY A 323 18.86 -30.60 -43.42
CA GLY A 323 20.27 -30.26 -43.63
C GLY A 323 20.85 -29.47 -42.46
N SER A 324 20.13 -28.50 -41.94
CA SER A 324 20.59 -27.71 -40.78
C SER A 324 20.64 -28.55 -39.49
N VAL A 325 19.64 -29.39 -39.23
CA VAL A 325 19.64 -30.30 -38.08
C VAL A 325 20.78 -31.33 -38.15
N ALA A 326 21.08 -31.85 -39.33
CA ALA A 326 22.19 -32.78 -39.52
C ALA A 326 23.58 -32.15 -39.34
N ALA A 327 23.68 -30.84 -39.50
CA ALA A 327 24.91 -30.08 -39.30
C ALA A 327 25.20 -29.72 -37.83
N THR A 328 24.22 -29.86 -36.94
CA THR A 328 24.39 -29.57 -35.50
C THR A 328 24.91 -30.80 -34.75
N PRO A 329 25.87 -30.63 -33.80
CA PRO A 329 26.47 -31.74 -33.07
C PRO A 329 25.55 -32.31 -31.97
N LEU A 330 24.42 -31.61 -31.63
CA LEU A 330 23.50 -31.96 -30.59
C LEU A 330 22.17 -32.44 -31.17
N SER A 331 21.47 -33.33 -30.45
CA SER A 331 20.09 -33.65 -30.78
C SER A 331 19.18 -32.41 -30.60
N ALA A 332 18.07 -32.34 -31.34
CA ALA A 332 17.13 -31.21 -31.25
C ALA A 332 16.69 -30.90 -29.80
N ALA A 333 16.51 -31.93 -28.96
CA ALA A 333 16.23 -31.76 -27.52
C ALA A 333 17.43 -31.15 -26.77
N GLY A 334 18.67 -31.61 -27.08
CA GLY A 334 19.90 -31.09 -26.48
C GLY A 334 20.16 -29.63 -26.86
N GLU A 335 19.93 -29.29 -28.12
CA GLU A 335 20.05 -27.91 -28.62
C GLU A 335 19.06 -26.97 -27.96
N ALA A 336 17.77 -27.37 -27.88
CA ALA A 336 16.76 -26.59 -27.23
C ALA A 336 17.07 -26.39 -25.74
N LEU A 337 17.59 -27.40 -25.05
CA LEU A 337 17.96 -27.32 -23.63
C LEU A 337 19.19 -26.40 -23.42
N VAL A 338 20.20 -26.50 -24.26
CA VAL A 338 21.40 -25.64 -24.19
C VAL A 338 21.01 -24.18 -24.47
N LEU A 339 20.18 -23.91 -25.48
CA LEU A 339 19.71 -22.56 -25.79
C LEU A 339 18.87 -21.98 -24.65
N PHE A 340 18.02 -22.80 -24.04
CA PHE A 340 17.23 -22.37 -22.86
C PHE A 340 18.13 -22.01 -21.68
N LEU A 341 19.12 -22.85 -21.36
CA LEU A 341 20.09 -22.57 -20.31
C LEU A 341 20.94 -21.33 -20.57
N LEU A 342 21.37 -21.11 -21.82
CA LEU A 342 22.12 -19.92 -22.21
C LEU A 342 21.30 -18.64 -22.16
N TYR A 343 19.98 -18.74 -22.35
CA TYR A 343 19.09 -17.60 -22.25
C TYR A 343 18.83 -17.18 -20.78
N GLU A 344 18.87 -18.14 -19.85
CA GLU A 344 18.69 -17.89 -18.41
C GLU A 344 19.96 -17.39 -17.71
N LEU A 345 21.16 -17.55 -18.30
CA LEU A 345 22.42 -17.03 -17.77
C LEU A 345 22.66 -15.57 -18.18
#